data_ef0344f08038e45eed66e6ddf21aff44
#
_entry.id   ef0344f08038e45eed66e6ddf21aff44
#
_cell.length_a   1.000
_cell.length_b   1.000
_cell.length_c   1.000
_cell.angle_alpha   90.00
_cell.angle_beta   90.00
_cell.angle_gamma   90.00
#
_symmetry.space_group_name_H-M   'P 1'
#
loop_
_entity.id
_entity.type
_entity.pdbx_description
1 polymer ?
#
loop_
_entity_poly.entity_id
_entity_poly.type
_entity_poly.pdbx_seq_one_letter_code
_entity_poly.pdbx_strand_id
1 'polypeptide(L)'
;ELARTRCVNLVSQEYAIVHVPLSGVLPLSFAHHTYSAIPKLYGLQDTTAPEASGILPVFSQPNLMSTGQGVLIGLIDTGIDYTNPLFQNPDGTSRILRIWDQTLESENPPEPVAGFQPFYGTVYRREEINRALASENPFELVPSTDTNGHGTFLAGVAAGRQIQNPSAFSGAAPDAMLAVVRLKPAKQYLREFFAVAADADAYQENDIMTAAAFLLGVAGQYRMPLVLCLGAGTSQGSHSGISPLAMQLQALSGTRGFACVTGAGNESGFRHHYLG
;
A
#
# COMPACT_ATOMS: atom_id res chain seq x y z
N GLU A 1 -20.34 24.24 -0.67
CA GLU A 1 -19.11 24.08 -1.52
C GLU A 1 -18.85 22.64 -1.92
N LEU A 2 -19.00 21.67 -1.02
CA LEU A 2 -18.83 20.22 -1.31
C LEU A 2 -19.74 19.69 -2.45
N ALA A 3 -20.91 20.30 -2.67
CA ALA A 3 -21.85 19.87 -3.70
C ALA A 3 -21.40 20.16 -5.15
N ARG A 4 -20.31 20.91 -5.35
CA ARG A 4 -19.73 21.22 -6.67
C ARG A 4 -18.52 20.38 -7.04
N THR A 5 -17.99 19.60 -6.12
CA THR A 5 -16.83 18.73 -6.34
C THR A 5 -17.30 17.34 -6.76
N ARG A 6 -16.96 16.93 -7.97
CA ARG A 6 -17.38 15.63 -8.53
C ARG A 6 -16.60 14.43 -7.98
N CYS A 7 -15.53 14.66 -7.23
CA CYS A 7 -14.65 13.59 -6.74
C CYS A 7 -14.32 13.82 -5.25
N VAL A 8 -15.04 13.12 -4.40
CA VAL A 8 -14.81 13.10 -2.94
C VAL A 8 -14.65 11.66 -2.49
N ASN A 9 -13.48 11.33 -1.92
CA ASN A 9 -13.23 10.05 -1.28
C ASN A 9 -13.42 10.19 0.23
N LEU A 10 -14.42 9.52 0.78
CA LEU A 10 -14.52 9.36 2.24
C LEU A 10 -13.55 8.26 2.67
N VAL A 11 -12.57 8.61 3.48
CA VAL A 11 -11.55 7.66 3.97
C VAL A 11 -11.79 7.24 5.41
N SER A 12 -12.52 8.05 6.17
CA SER A 12 -13.01 7.72 7.52
C SER A 12 -14.23 8.60 7.88
N GLN A 13 -14.75 8.45 9.09
CA GLN A 13 -15.81 9.34 9.59
C GLN A 13 -15.33 10.79 9.77
N GLU A 14 -14.03 11.01 9.90
CA GLU A 14 -13.43 12.31 10.19
C GLU A 14 -12.73 12.93 8.97
N TYR A 15 -12.36 12.13 7.97
CA TYR A 15 -11.57 12.56 6.84
C TYR A 15 -12.20 12.24 5.49
N ALA A 16 -12.22 13.25 4.63
CA ALA A 16 -12.56 13.13 3.23
C ALA A 16 -11.45 13.76 2.37
N ILE A 17 -11.07 13.08 1.29
CA ILE A 17 -10.16 13.62 0.29
C ILE A 17 -10.98 14.22 -0.83
N VAL A 18 -10.78 15.50 -1.10
CA VAL A 18 -11.48 16.25 -2.12
C VAL A 18 -10.53 16.52 -3.28
N HIS A 19 -10.89 16.06 -4.47
CA HIS A 19 -10.13 16.31 -5.69
C HIS A 19 -10.69 17.55 -6.38
N VAL A 20 -9.86 18.56 -6.57
CA VAL A 20 -10.23 19.82 -7.24
C VAL A 20 -9.28 20.12 -8.40
N PRO A 21 -9.74 20.81 -9.46
CA PRO A 21 -8.86 21.25 -10.53
C PRO A 21 -7.78 22.20 -9.98
N LEU A 22 -6.53 21.98 -10.39
CA LEU A 22 -5.38 22.76 -9.91
C LEU A 22 -5.52 24.25 -10.26
N SER A 23 -6.18 24.58 -11.38
CA SER A 23 -6.44 25.97 -11.79
C SER A 23 -7.32 26.77 -10.83
N GLY A 24 -8.04 26.10 -9.92
CA GLY A 24 -8.88 26.74 -8.91
C GLY A 24 -8.25 26.79 -7.50
N VAL A 25 -7.02 26.34 -7.37
CA VAL A 25 -6.31 26.25 -6.08
C VAL A 25 -5.19 27.29 -6.02
N LEU A 26 -5.10 28.02 -4.90
CA LEU A 26 -3.97 28.91 -4.65
C LEU A 26 -2.66 28.12 -4.53
N PRO A 27 -1.52 28.68 -4.95
CA PRO A 27 -0.22 28.03 -4.75
C PRO A 27 -0.02 27.62 -3.30
N LEU A 28 0.56 26.44 -3.08
CA LEU A 28 0.85 25.95 -1.73
C LEU A 28 1.79 26.92 -1.02
N SER A 29 1.33 27.47 0.11
CA SER A 29 2.13 28.28 1.00
C SER A 29 1.54 28.23 2.41
N PHE A 30 2.36 28.45 3.41
CA PHE A 30 1.89 28.56 4.80
C PHE A 30 1.05 29.81 5.07
N ALA A 31 1.02 30.77 4.14
CA ALA A 31 0.13 31.93 4.23
C ALA A 31 -1.33 31.59 3.93
N HIS A 32 -1.58 30.54 3.15
CA HIS A 32 -2.92 30.18 2.66
C HIS A 32 -3.40 28.82 3.14
N HIS A 33 -2.50 27.95 3.62
CA HIS A 33 -2.82 26.58 4.03
C HIS A 33 -2.18 26.28 5.38
N THR A 34 -2.93 25.66 6.26
CA THR A 34 -2.35 25.10 7.49
C THR A 34 -1.47 23.91 7.15
N TYR A 35 -0.36 23.75 7.86
CA TYR A 35 0.58 22.64 7.61
C TYR A 35 -0.10 21.26 7.68
N SER A 36 -1.08 21.10 8.57
CA SER A 36 -1.85 19.85 8.71
C SER A 36 -2.73 19.54 7.50
N ALA A 37 -3.16 20.57 6.73
CA ALA A 37 -3.97 20.37 5.53
C ALA A 37 -3.15 20.07 4.27
N ILE A 38 -1.82 20.25 4.31
CA ILE A 38 -0.92 19.93 3.19
C ILE A 38 -0.54 18.46 3.32
N PRO A 39 -0.88 17.61 2.32
CA PRO A 39 -0.49 16.19 2.32
C PRO A 39 1.02 16.03 2.39
N LYS A 40 1.48 15.17 3.32
CA LYS A 40 2.91 14.87 3.48
C LYS A 40 3.38 13.93 2.39
N LEU A 41 4.69 13.92 2.14
CA LEU A 41 5.33 13.01 1.20
C LEU A 41 6.03 11.88 1.96
N TYR A 42 5.94 10.68 1.39
CA TYR A 42 6.51 9.44 1.92
C TYR A 42 7.50 8.87 0.91
N GLY A 43 8.65 8.42 1.37
CA GLY A 43 9.65 7.65 0.62
C GLY A 43 9.56 6.17 0.97
N LEU A 44 10.19 5.33 0.15
CA LEU A 44 10.30 3.90 0.40
C LEU A 44 11.23 3.63 1.58
N GLN A 45 10.91 2.58 2.35
CA GLN A 45 11.71 2.12 3.48
C GLN A 45 12.17 0.70 3.25
N ASP A 46 13.47 0.44 3.49
CA ASP A 46 14.09 -0.86 3.34
C ASP A 46 13.75 -1.78 4.53
N THR A 47 13.78 -3.10 4.30
CA THR A 47 13.50 -4.12 5.30
C THR A 47 14.66 -5.09 5.41
N THR A 48 15.51 -4.91 6.42
CA THR A 48 16.48 -5.93 6.80
C THR A 48 15.84 -6.93 7.76
N ALA A 49 15.50 -8.08 7.23
CA ALA A 49 15.54 -9.41 7.78
C ALA A 49 14.36 -9.98 8.60
N PRO A 50 13.71 -11.04 8.05
CA PRO A 50 12.87 -11.98 8.81
C PRO A 50 13.65 -12.71 9.92
N GLU A 51 14.98 -12.82 9.81
CA GLU A 51 15.82 -13.51 10.78
C GLU A 51 15.87 -12.78 12.14
N ALA A 52 15.94 -11.44 12.12
CA ALA A 52 15.99 -10.63 13.33
C ALA A 52 14.66 -10.59 14.11
N SER A 53 13.53 -10.90 13.43
CA SER A 53 12.20 -10.85 14.05
C SER A 53 11.79 -12.14 14.78
N GLY A 54 12.58 -13.21 14.71
CA GLY A 54 12.26 -14.50 15.36
C GLY A 54 11.05 -15.21 14.75
N ILE A 55 10.64 -14.90 13.52
CA ILE A 55 9.47 -15.53 12.88
C ILE A 55 9.74 -16.98 12.49
N LEU A 56 10.96 -17.32 12.07
CA LEU A 56 11.29 -18.67 11.63
C LEU A 56 11.05 -19.76 12.70
N PRO A 57 11.33 -19.53 14.01
CA PRO A 57 10.97 -20.48 15.06
C PRO A 57 9.46 -20.70 15.22
N VAL A 58 8.61 -19.72 14.85
CA VAL A 58 7.15 -19.84 14.97
C VAL A 58 6.61 -20.89 14.01
N PHE A 59 7.19 -21.03 12.81
CA PHE A 59 6.80 -22.07 11.84
C PHE A 59 7.10 -23.48 12.32
N SER A 60 8.12 -23.65 13.19
CA SER A 60 8.51 -24.95 13.71
C SER A 60 7.71 -25.36 14.96
N GLN A 61 6.79 -24.55 15.43
CA GLN A 61 5.95 -24.87 16.59
C GLN A 61 4.77 -25.76 16.17
N PRO A 62 4.72 -27.03 16.57
CA PRO A 62 3.72 -27.99 16.07
C PRO A 62 2.28 -27.60 16.37
N ASN A 63 2.06 -26.74 17.35
CA ASN A 63 0.72 -26.36 17.81
C ASN A 63 0.25 -24.99 17.27
N LEU A 64 1.09 -24.22 16.60
CA LEU A 64 0.74 -22.88 16.12
C LEU A 64 0.44 -22.89 14.61
N MET A 65 1.18 -23.63 13.80
CA MET A 65 1.03 -23.75 12.33
C MET A 65 0.49 -22.48 11.65
N SER A 66 0.98 -21.32 12.11
CA SER A 66 0.43 -20.01 11.72
C SER A 66 1.07 -19.55 10.42
N THR A 67 0.56 -20.06 9.30
CA THR A 67 1.07 -19.75 7.94
C THR A 67 0.34 -18.58 7.26
N GLY A 68 -0.58 -17.92 7.97
CA GLY A 68 -1.37 -16.80 7.45
C GLY A 68 -2.62 -17.22 6.66
N GLN A 69 -2.99 -18.49 6.67
CA GLN A 69 -4.21 -18.96 6.01
C GLN A 69 -5.45 -18.20 6.52
N GLY A 70 -6.27 -17.70 5.60
CA GLY A 70 -7.48 -16.94 5.92
C GLY A 70 -7.24 -15.47 6.31
N VAL A 71 -5.99 -14.99 6.20
CA VAL A 71 -5.62 -13.60 6.45
C VAL A 71 -5.33 -12.90 5.11
N LEU A 72 -5.72 -11.64 4.99
CA LEU A 72 -5.36 -10.76 3.90
C LEU A 72 -4.18 -9.88 4.33
N ILE A 73 -3.10 -9.91 3.54
CA ILE A 73 -2.02 -8.92 3.64
C ILE A 73 -2.27 -7.87 2.58
N GLY A 74 -2.51 -6.64 3.01
CA GLY A 74 -2.65 -5.47 2.15
C GLY A 74 -1.33 -4.72 2.05
N LEU A 75 -0.77 -4.58 0.85
CA LEU A 75 0.46 -3.82 0.61
C LEU A 75 0.16 -2.48 -0.03
N ILE A 76 0.81 -1.43 0.48
CA ILE A 76 0.80 -0.08 -0.10
C ILE A 76 2.26 0.26 -0.43
N ASP A 77 2.62 0.18 -1.72
CA ASP A 77 4.00 0.27 -2.16
C ASP A 77 4.14 0.61 -3.66
N THR A 78 5.28 0.29 -4.27
CA THR A 78 5.60 0.52 -5.69
C THR A 78 4.88 -0.41 -6.67
N GLY A 79 4.15 -1.40 -6.17
CA GLY A 79 3.47 -2.41 -6.97
C GLY A 79 3.86 -3.83 -6.59
N ILE A 80 3.63 -4.76 -7.51
CA ILE A 80 4.01 -6.17 -7.37
C ILE A 80 4.23 -6.77 -8.76
N ASP A 81 5.27 -7.58 -8.90
CA ASP A 81 5.37 -8.52 -10.01
C ASP A 81 4.44 -9.72 -9.74
N TYR A 82 3.21 -9.62 -10.23
CA TYR A 82 2.20 -10.65 -10.02
C TYR A 82 2.50 -11.96 -10.76
N THR A 83 3.43 -11.95 -11.72
CA THR A 83 3.85 -13.14 -12.46
C THR A 83 4.83 -14.00 -11.68
N ASN A 84 5.40 -13.45 -10.59
CA ASN A 84 6.36 -14.17 -9.76
C ASN A 84 5.68 -15.39 -9.08
N PRO A 85 6.24 -16.61 -9.23
CA PRO A 85 5.68 -17.83 -8.63
C PRO A 85 5.50 -17.79 -7.11
N LEU A 86 6.23 -16.92 -6.40
CA LEU A 86 6.05 -16.69 -4.95
C LEU A 86 4.62 -16.30 -4.57
N PHE A 87 3.86 -15.70 -5.50
CA PHE A 87 2.51 -15.19 -5.27
C PHE A 87 1.42 -16.07 -5.90
N GLN A 88 1.78 -17.25 -6.34
CA GLN A 88 0.86 -18.20 -6.98
C GLN A 88 0.60 -19.40 -6.08
N ASN A 89 -0.57 -20.00 -6.25
CA ASN A 89 -0.90 -21.31 -5.70
C ASN A 89 -0.19 -22.43 -6.49
N PRO A 90 -0.16 -23.70 -5.97
CA PRO A 90 0.42 -24.83 -6.71
C PRO A 90 -0.21 -25.11 -8.07
N ASP A 91 -1.48 -24.73 -8.24
CA ASP A 91 -2.25 -24.87 -9.47
C ASP A 91 -2.00 -23.74 -10.47
N GLY A 92 -1.06 -22.80 -10.17
CA GLY A 92 -0.74 -21.64 -10.99
C GLY A 92 -1.70 -20.46 -10.84
N THR A 93 -2.73 -20.58 -10.03
CA THR A 93 -3.64 -19.43 -9.77
C THR A 93 -3.02 -18.42 -8.81
N SER A 94 -3.40 -17.15 -8.96
CA SER A 94 -2.88 -16.06 -8.11
C SER A 94 -3.42 -16.14 -6.69
N ARG A 95 -2.59 -15.82 -5.71
CA ARG A 95 -2.98 -15.48 -4.33
C ARG A 95 -3.33 -14.00 -4.15
N ILE A 96 -3.15 -13.19 -5.20
CA ILE A 96 -3.49 -11.78 -5.20
C ILE A 96 -4.96 -11.63 -5.54
N LEU A 97 -5.76 -11.08 -4.62
CA LEU A 97 -7.20 -10.87 -4.79
C LEU A 97 -7.52 -9.61 -5.59
N ARG A 98 -6.72 -8.55 -5.39
CA ARG A 98 -6.86 -7.25 -6.05
C ARG A 98 -5.50 -6.58 -6.24
N ILE A 99 -5.35 -5.92 -7.36
CA ILE A 99 -4.30 -4.91 -7.58
C ILE A 99 -5.02 -3.61 -7.92
N TRP A 100 -4.77 -2.55 -7.16
CA TRP A 100 -5.15 -1.20 -7.55
C TRP A 100 -3.89 -0.45 -7.98
N ASP A 101 -3.76 -0.23 -9.27
CA ASP A 101 -2.67 0.56 -9.82
C ASP A 101 -3.11 2.01 -9.97
N GLN A 102 -2.59 2.88 -9.12
CA GLN A 102 -2.92 4.31 -9.13
C GLN A 102 -2.23 5.07 -10.27
N THR A 103 -1.30 4.44 -10.99
CA THR A 103 -0.55 5.07 -12.10
C THR A 103 -1.22 4.90 -13.45
N LEU A 104 -2.11 3.91 -13.59
CA LEU A 104 -2.77 3.58 -14.84
C LEU A 104 -4.12 4.30 -14.93
N GLU A 105 -4.33 5.05 -16.00
CA GLU A 105 -5.63 5.65 -16.27
C GLU A 105 -6.63 4.59 -16.75
N SER A 106 -7.89 4.73 -16.36
CA SER A 106 -8.99 3.90 -16.80
C SER A 106 -10.08 4.79 -17.41
N GLU A 107 -10.67 4.35 -18.53
CA GLU A 107 -11.82 5.04 -19.15
C GLU A 107 -13.04 5.05 -18.22
N ASN A 108 -13.17 4.03 -17.37
CA ASN A 108 -14.22 3.92 -16.39
C ASN A 108 -13.65 3.90 -14.99
N PRO A 109 -14.31 4.55 -14.02
CA PRO A 109 -13.87 4.48 -12.62
C PRO A 109 -13.89 3.01 -12.16
N PRO A 110 -12.90 2.60 -11.34
CA PRO A 110 -12.88 1.25 -10.80
C PRO A 110 -14.15 0.94 -10.00
N GLU A 111 -14.55 -0.32 -9.96
CA GLU A 111 -15.71 -0.73 -9.18
C GLU A 111 -15.52 -0.48 -7.67
N PRO A 112 -16.61 -0.10 -6.97
CA PRO A 112 -16.55 0.06 -5.52
C PRO A 112 -16.18 -1.24 -4.80
N VAL A 113 -15.46 -1.12 -3.71
CA VAL A 113 -15.18 -2.22 -2.78
C VAL A 113 -15.75 -1.88 -1.41
N ALA A 114 -16.76 -2.62 -0.96
CA ALA A 114 -17.39 -2.48 0.36
C ALA A 114 -17.64 -1.00 0.78
N GLY A 115 -18.20 -0.20 -0.14
CA GLY A 115 -18.55 1.20 0.10
C GLY A 115 -17.44 2.22 -0.17
N PHE A 116 -16.22 1.78 -0.51
CA PHE A 116 -15.16 2.65 -1.00
C PHE A 116 -15.15 2.68 -2.53
N GLN A 117 -15.17 3.89 -3.12
CA GLN A 117 -15.13 4.11 -4.56
C GLN A 117 -13.80 4.76 -4.95
N PRO A 118 -12.85 4.04 -5.60
CA PRO A 118 -11.71 4.68 -6.22
C PRO A 118 -12.17 5.56 -7.40
N PHE A 119 -11.61 6.77 -7.54
CA PHE A 119 -11.94 7.69 -8.63
C PHE A 119 -10.85 7.81 -9.70
N TYR A 120 -9.73 7.13 -9.51
CA TYR A 120 -8.59 7.12 -10.41
C TYR A 120 -7.88 5.77 -10.35
N GLY A 121 -6.97 5.56 -11.27
CA GLY A 121 -6.24 4.30 -11.36
C GLY A 121 -7.10 3.19 -11.96
N THR A 122 -6.52 2.00 -12.04
CA THR A 122 -7.18 0.79 -12.54
C THR A 122 -7.12 -0.30 -11.49
N VAL A 123 -8.25 -0.98 -11.28
CA VAL A 123 -8.34 -2.13 -10.35
C VAL A 123 -8.45 -3.41 -11.15
N TYR A 124 -7.54 -4.35 -10.88
CA TYR A 124 -7.55 -5.70 -11.43
C TYR A 124 -8.01 -6.69 -10.37
N ARG A 125 -8.92 -7.58 -10.76
CA ARG A 125 -9.45 -8.67 -9.93
C ARG A 125 -8.63 -9.93 -10.13
N ARG A 126 -8.73 -10.84 -9.18
CA ARG A 126 -8.07 -12.16 -9.24
C ARG A 126 -8.35 -12.90 -10.55
N GLU A 127 -9.57 -12.80 -11.05
CA GLU A 127 -9.99 -13.46 -12.29
C GLU A 127 -9.24 -12.90 -13.52
N GLU A 128 -8.98 -11.60 -13.54
CA GLU A 128 -8.22 -10.93 -14.59
C GLU A 128 -6.74 -11.27 -14.48
N ILE A 129 -6.20 -11.29 -13.26
CA ILE A 129 -4.83 -11.70 -12.98
C ILE A 129 -4.63 -13.17 -13.41
N ASN A 130 -5.57 -14.06 -13.09
CA ASN A 130 -5.49 -15.47 -13.50
C ASN A 130 -5.54 -15.63 -15.03
N ARG A 131 -6.37 -14.84 -15.73
CA ARG A 131 -6.39 -14.83 -17.20
C ARG A 131 -5.07 -14.35 -17.78
N ALA A 132 -4.48 -13.33 -17.17
CA ALA A 132 -3.17 -12.83 -17.56
C ALA A 132 -2.08 -13.89 -17.36
N LEU A 133 -2.05 -14.54 -16.20
CA LEU A 133 -1.09 -15.63 -15.91
C LEU A 133 -1.19 -16.82 -16.86
N ALA A 134 -2.38 -17.08 -17.41
CA ALA A 134 -2.61 -18.15 -18.38
C ALA A 134 -2.29 -17.74 -19.83
N SER A 135 -1.98 -16.46 -20.09
CA SER A 135 -1.67 -15.95 -21.42
C SER A 135 -0.17 -15.99 -21.72
N GLU A 136 0.20 -15.92 -23.00
CA GLU A 136 1.61 -15.81 -23.42
C GLU A 136 2.23 -14.47 -23.02
N ASN A 137 1.41 -13.41 -22.98
CA ASN A 137 1.84 -12.04 -22.67
C ASN A 137 1.01 -11.47 -21.51
N PRO A 138 1.30 -11.83 -20.25
CA PRO A 138 0.50 -11.42 -19.10
C PRO A 138 0.27 -9.89 -18.99
N PHE A 139 1.31 -9.10 -19.27
CA PHE A 139 1.27 -7.65 -19.14
C PHE A 139 0.46 -6.92 -20.23
N GLU A 140 0.04 -7.60 -21.30
CA GLU A 140 -0.95 -7.05 -22.26
C GLU A 140 -2.35 -7.02 -21.65
N LEU A 141 -2.68 -7.96 -20.77
CA LEU A 141 -3.98 -8.03 -20.11
C LEU A 141 -4.00 -7.28 -18.76
N VAL A 142 -2.92 -7.38 -17.99
CA VAL A 142 -2.75 -6.69 -16.71
C VAL A 142 -1.41 -5.95 -16.72
N PRO A 143 -1.36 -4.72 -17.26
CA PRO A 143 -0.12 -3.98 -17.43
C PRO A 143 0.48 -3.41 -16.13
N SER A 144 -0.14 -3.66 -14.99
CA SER A 144 0.39 -3.27 -13.69
C SER A 144 1.69 -4.02 -13.40
N THR A 145 2.76 -3.28 -13.16
CA THR A 145 4.10 -3.81 -12.92
C THR A 145 4.75 -3.11 -11.72
N ASP A 146 5.74 -3.75 -11.13
CA ASP A 146 6.62 -3.12 -10.14
C ASP A 146 7.99 -2.84 -10.78
N THR A 147 8.17 -1.64 -11.30
CA THR A 147 9.42 -1.22 -11.96
C THR A 147 10.53 -0.89 -10.98
N ASN A 148 10.23 -0.65 -9.71
CA ASN A 148 11.18 -0.37 -8.64
C ASN A 148 11.69 -1.67 -7.98
N GLY A 149 10.79 -2.64 -7.81
CA GLY A 149 11.05 -3.92 -7.15
C GLY A 149 10.83 -3.93 -5.64
N HIS A 150 10.66 -2.76 -5.00
CA HIS A 150 10.52 -2.65 -3.56
C HIS A 150 9.24 -3.31 -3.04
N GLY A 151 8.09 -3.05 -3.66
CA GLY A 151 6.82 -3.66 -3.28
C GLY A 151 6.81 -5.17 -3.50
N THR A 152 7.41 -5.65 -4.59
CA THR A 152 7.58 -7.09 -4.85
C THR A 152 8.45 -7.75 -3.78
N PHE A 153 9.54 -7.10 -3.40
CA PHE A 153 10.42 -7.58 -2.32
C PHE A 153 9.66 -7.67 -0.99
N LEU A 154 8.96 -6.60 -0.58
CA LEU A 154 8.15 -6.60 0.65
C LEU A 154 7.06 -7.68 0.63
N ALA A 155 6.36 -7.84 -0.49
CA ALA A 155 5.36 -8.89 -0.67
C ALA A 155 5.98 -10.27 -0.50
N GLY A 156 7.19 -10.49 -1.05
CA GLY A 156 7.95 -11.72 -0.90
C GLY A 156 8.29 -12.03 0.55
N VAL A 157 8.83 -11.05 1.27
CA VAL A 157 9.17 -11.19 2.70
C VAL A 157 7.92 -11.41 3.56
N ALA A 158 6.83 -10.72 3.27
CA ALA A 158 5.59 -10.84 4.03
C ALA A 158 4.85 -12.16 3.75
N ALA A 159 4.72 -12.55 2.48
CA ALA A 159 3.81 -13.62 2.07
C ALA A 159 4.34 -14.49 0.92
N GLY A 160 5.63 -14.45 0.62
CA GLY A 160 6.21 -15.31 -0.41
C GLY A 160 6.04 -16.78 -0.05
N ARG A 161 5.51 -17.56 -0.97
CA ARG A 161 5.36 -18.99 -0.78
C ARG A 161 6.73 -19.67 -0.79
N GLN A 162 6.85 -20.75 -0.03
CA GLN A 162 8.04 -21.58 -0.09
C GLN A 162 8.18 -22.21 -1.49
N ILE A 163 9.27 -21.88 -2.19
CA ILE A 163 9.65 -22.54 -3.43
C ILE A 163 10.61 -23.66 -3.04
N GLN A 164 10.33 -24.87 -3.50
CA GLN A 164 11.25 -26.00 -3.37
C GLN A 164 12.40 -25.78 -4.37
N ASN A 165 13.47 -25.13 -3.97
CA ASN A 165 14.86 -25.29 -4.43
C ASN A 165 15.72 -24.02 -4.28
N PRO A 166 17.05 -24.13 -4.12
CA PRO A 166 17.85 -24.80 -3.10
C PRO A 166 18.04 -23.98 -1.83
N SER A 167 17.53 -22.77 -1.77
CA SER A 167 17.48 -21.96 -0.55
C SER A 167 16.03 -21.93 -0.07
N ALA A 168 15.78 -22.46 1.09
CA ALA A 168 14.45 -22.52 1.71
C ALA A 168 13.95 -21.14 2.12
N PHE A 169 13.67 -20.27 1.13
CA PHE A 169 13.03 -18.98 1.38
C PHE A 169 11.53 -19.21 1.54
N SER A 170 10.97 -18.66 2.61
CA SER A 170 9.54 -18.52 2.83
C SER A 170 9.28 -17.15 3.45
N GLY A 171 8.24 -16.47 2.98
CA GLY A 171 7.74 -15.28 3.66
C GLY A 171 7.17 -15.59 5.04
N ALA A 172 6.88 -14.56 5.81
CA ALA A 172 6.35 -14.67 7.16
C ALA A 172 4.93 -15.30 7.21
N ALA A 173 4.16 -15.21 6.14
CA ALA A 173 2.80 -15.74 6.04
C ALA A 173 2.55 -16.36 4.64
N PRO A 174 3.18 -17.50 4.33
CA PRO A 174 3.21 -18.07 2.97
C PRO A 174 1.84 -18.51 2.43
N ASP A 175 0.84 -18.67 3.27
CA ASP A 175 -0.53 -19.05 2.88
C ASP A 175 -1.53 -17.88 2.98
N ALA A 176 -1.06 -16.66 3.29
CA ALA A 176 -1.92 -15.48 3.27
C ALA A 176 -2.33 -15.09 1.86
N MET A 177 -3.51 -14.51 1.73
CA MET A 177 -3.95 -13.83 0.50
C MET A 177 -3.36 -12.42 0.45
N LEU A 178 -3.24 -11.87 -0.76
CA LEU A 178 -2.66 -10.55 -1.00
C LEU A 178 -3.67 -9.62 -1.65
N ALA A 179 -3.59 -8.33 -1.30
CA ALA A 179 -4.14 -7.24 -2.08
C ALA A 179 -3.11 -6.11 -2.12
N VAL A 180 -2.89 -5.51 -3.28
CA VAL A 180 -1.77 -4.58 -3.49
C VAL A 180 -2.28 -3.28 -4.07
N VAL A 181 -1.79 -2.17 -3.53
CA VAL A 181 -1.95 -0.85 -4.12
C VAL A 181 -0.58 -0.37 -4.59
N ARG A 182 -0.46 -0.17 -5.89
CA ARG A 182 0.67 0.51 -6.49
C ARG A 182 0.43 2.01 -6.40
N LEU A 183 1.27 2.68 -5.62
CA LEU A 183 1.20 4.12 -5.44
C LEU A 183 1.63 4.86 -6.71
N LYS A 184 0.95 5.95 -7.04
CA LYS A 184 1.42 6.89 -8.04
C LYS A 184 2.42 7.88 -7.41
N PRO A 185 3.37 8.38 -8.18
CA PRO A 185 4.29 9.43 -7.72
C PRO A 185 3.54 10.66 -7.21
N ALA A 186 4.12 11.33 -6.23
CA ALA A 186 3.59 12.57 -5.70
C ALA A 186 3.49 13.63 -6.80
N LYS A 187 2.43 14.43 -6.76
CA LYS A 187 2.17 15.51 -7.73
C LYS A 187 3.29 16.53 -7.71
N GLN A 188 3.60 17.08 -8.88
CA GLN A 188 4.73 17.99 -9.08
C GLN A 188 4.72 19.20 -8.13
N TYR A 189 3.57 19.81 -7.91
CA TYR A 189 3.48 20.97 -7.00
C TYR A 189 3.80 20.65 -5.53
N LEU A 190 3.58 19.39 -5.07
CA LEU A 190 4.01 18.93 -3.75
C LEU A 190 5.51 18.68 -3.70
N ARG A 191 6.05 18.06 -4.77
CA ARG A 191 7.50 17.83 -4.88
C ARG A 191 8.26 19.16 -4.86
N GLU A 192 7.76 20.17 -5.57
CA GLU A 192 8.33 21.53 -5.58
C GLU A 192 8.23 22.20 -4.20
N PHE A 193 7.05 22.12 -3.56
CA PHE A 193 6.84 22.69 -2.23
C PHE A 193 7.78 22.11 -1.17
N PHE A 194 8.02 20.79 -1.20
CA PHE A 194 8.91 20.11 -0.26
C PHE A 194 10.36 20.00 -0.76
N ALA A 195 10.72 20.63 -1.88
CA ALA A 195 12.05 20.61 -2.49
C ALA A 195 12.58 19.17 -2.69
N VAL A 196 11.74 18.26 -3.15
CA VAL A 196 12.10 16.85 -3.41
C VAL A 196 12.97 16.78 -4.67
N ALA A 197 14.11 16.09 -4.58
CA ALA A 197 14.99 15.86 -5.72
C ALA A 197 14.24 15.16 -6.87
N ALA A 198 14.60 15.48 -8.12
CA ALA A 198 13.86 15.02 -9.30
C ALA A 198 13.83 13.48 -9.44
N ASP A 199 14.91 12.83 -9.00
CA ASP A 199 15.13 11.39 -9.06
C ASP A 199 14.70 10.64 -7.78
N ALA A 200 14.25 11.34 -6.74
CA ALA A 200 13.81 10.71 -5.50
C ALA A 200 12.39 10.17 -5.61
N ASP A 201 12.17 8.96 -5.13
CA ASP A 201 10.83 8.41 -4.95
C ASP A 201 10.08 9.15 -3.84
N ALA A 202 8.90 9.64 -4.15
CA ALA A 202 8.05 10.32 -3.17
C ALA A 202 6.58 10.08 -3.50
N TYR A 203 5.82 9.76 -2.47
CA TYR A 203 4.38 9.47 -2.54
C TYR A 203 3.62 10.41 -1.60
N GLN A 204 2.39 10.77 -1.97
CA GLN A 204 1.62 11.73 -1.19
C GLN A 204 0.68 11.04 -0.19
N GLU A 205 0.56 11.63 0.99
CA GLU A 205 -0.19 11.10 2.13
C GLU A 205 -1.63 10.70 1.79
N ASN A 206 -2.35 11.53 1.04
CA ASN A 206 -3.73 11.27 0.69
C ASN A 206 -3.93 10.06 -0.25
N ASP A 207 -2.96 9.74 -1.11
CA ASP A 207 -3.01 8.52 -1.93
C ASP A 207 -2.78 7.27 -1.09
N ILE A 208 -1.95 7.35 -0.05
CA ILE A 208 -1.76 6.29 0.95
C ILE A 208 -3.05 6.12 1.78
N MET A 209 -3.69 7.21 2.20
CA MET A 209 -4.94 7.18 2.95
C MET A 209 -6.07 6.51 2.15
N THR A 210 -6.20 6.84 0.86
CA THR A 210 -7.19 6.18 -0.02
C THR A 210 -6.85 4.71 -0.26
N ALA A 211 -5.56 4.37 -0.35
CA ALA A 211 -5.09 2.99 -0.48
C ALA A 211 -5.47 2.15 0.76
N ALA A 212 -5.29 2.69 1.96
CA ALA A 212 -5.70 2.01 3.19
C ALA A 212 -7.22 1.78 3.24
N ALA A 213 -8.03 2.77 2.84
CA ALA A 213 -9.47 2.62 2.76
C ALA A 213 -9.91 1.57 1.73
N PHE A 214 -9.25 1.53 0.55
CA PHE A 214 -9.49 0.51 -0.46
C PHE A 214 -9.19 -0.90 0.06
N LEU A 215 -8.03 -1.11 0.68
CA LEU A 215 -7.63 -2.42 1.21
C LEU A 215 -8.56 -2.89 2.33
N LEU A 216 -9.03 -1.98 3.18
CA LEU A 216 -10.06 -2.29 4.18
C LEU A 216 -11.37 -2.74 3.51
N GLY A 217 -11.77 -2.07 2.43
CA GLY A 217 -12.92 -2.46 1.62
C GLY A 217 -12.77 -3.85 1.01
N VAL A 218 -11.58 -4.18 0.48
CA VAL A 218 -11.26 -5.52 -0.05
C VAL A 218 -11.38 -6.57 1.07
N ALA A 219 -10.77 -6.31 2.24
CA ALA A 219 -10.85 -7.21 3.39
C ALA A 219 -12.30 -7.46 3.83
N GLY A 220 -13.12 -6.42 3.87
CA GLY A 220 -14.55 -6.50 4.17
C GLY A 220 -15.32 -7.34 3.14
N GLN A 221 -15.03 -7.17 1.85
CA GLN A 221 -15.65 -7.93 0.76
C GLN A 221 -15.37 -9.43 0.88
N TYR A 222 -14.14 -9.80 1.23
CA TYR A 222 -13.73 -11.19 1.41
C TYR A 222 -13.94 -11.73 2.84
N ARG A 223 -14.38 -10.88 3.77
CA ARG A 223 -14.57 -11.22 5.20
C ARG A 223 -13.30 -11.78 5.85
N MET A 224 -12.17 -11.18 5.52
CA MET A 224 -10.86 -11.57 6.05
C MET A 224 -10.32 -10.52 7.02
N PRO A 225 -9.61 -10.91 8.08
CA PRO A 225 -8.78 -9.97 8.82
C PRO A 225 -7.70 -9.40 7.90
N LEU A 226 -7.35 -8.13 8.12
CA LEU A 226 -6.39 -7.37 7.33
C LEU A 226 -5.13 -7.07 8.13
N VAL A 227 -3.99 -7.45 7.60
CA VAL A 227 -2.69 -6.91 8.01
C VAL A 227 -2.24 -5.93 6.94
N LEU A 228 -2.28 -4.65 7.25
CA LEU A 228 -1.83 -3.58 6.36
C LEU A 228 -0.31 -3.42 6.49
N CYS A 229 0.42 -3.58 5.39
CA CYS A 229 1.85 -3.33 5.29
C CYS A 229 2.07 -2.04 4.49
N LEU A 230 2.59 -1.02 5.17
CA LEU A 230 2.98 0.25 4.56
C LEU A 230 4.50 0.31 4.46
N GLY A 231 5.03 0.16 3.24
CA GLY A 231 6.46 0.17 2.96
C GLY A 231 7.07 1.56 2.79
N ALA A 232 6.27 2.62 2.97
CA ALA A 232 6.72 4.01 2.85
C ALA A 232 6.69 4.72 4.21
N GLY A 233 7.63 5.65 4.41
CA GLY A 233 7.71 6.45 5.62
C GLY A 233 8.10 7.89 5.34
N THR A 234 8.02 8.74 6.36
CA THR A 234 8.40 10.14 6.28
C THR A 234 8.95 10.64 7.62
N SER A 235 9.93 11.53 7.55
CA SER A 235 10.37 12.33 8.71
C SER A 235 9.61 13.66 8.84
N GLN A 236 8.64 13.92 7.95
CA GLN A 236 7.86 15.15 7.97
C GLN A 236 6.71 15.08 8.98
N GLY A 237 6.35 16.23 9.52
CA GLY A 237 5.19 16.36 10.39
C GLY A 237 5.51 16.19 11.87
N SER A 238 4.46 16.06 12.66
CA SER A 238 4.54 15.86 14.10
C SER A 238 4.78 14.38 14.41
N HIS A 239 5.80 14.08 15.19
CA HIS A 239 6.08 12.70 15.66
C HIS A 239 5.15 12.25 16.80
N SER A 240 4.08 13.00 17.07
CA SER A 240 3.08 12.70 18.11
C SER A 240 1.86 11.92 17.61
N GLY A 241 1.88 11.41 16.37
CA GLY A 241 0.78 10.60 15.82
C GLY A 241 -0.48 11.38 15.43
N ILE A 242 -0.39 12.71 15.26
CA ILE A 242 -1.54 13.58 14.92
C ILE A 242 -1.62 13.92 13.42
N SER A 243 -0.80 13.32 12.56
CA SER A 243 -1.00 13.49 11.11
C SER A 243 -2.29 12.80 10.66
N PRO A 244 -2.93 13.25 9.56
CA PRO A 244 -4.15 12.64 9.05
C PRO A 244 -4.03 11.13 8.81
N LEU A 245 -2.93 10.68 8.22
CA LEU A 245 -2.66 9.24 8.03
C LEU A 245 -2.51 8.52 9.37
N ALA A 246 -1.73 9.07 10.31
CA ALA A 246 -1.52 8.44 11.61
C ALA A 246 -2.84 8.30 12.38
N MET A 247 -3.69 9.32 12.38
CA MET A 247 -5.01 9.28 13.02
C MET A 247 -5.93 8.26 12.32
N GLN A 248 -5.92 8.18 10.99
CA GLN A 248 -6.68 7.16 10.26
C GLN A 248 -6.23 5.75 10.64
N LEU A 249 -4.92 5.47 10.62
CA LEU A 249 -4.37 4.16 10.97
C LEU A 249 -4.63 3.80 12.43
N GLN A 250 -4.56 4.79 13.35
CA GLN A 250 -4.91 4.60 14.75
C GLN A 250 -6.38 4.24 14.93
N ALA A 251 -7.29 4.93 14.25
CA ALA A 251 -8.71 4.62 14.29
C ALA A 251 -8.99 3.21 13.76
N LEU A 252 -8.36 2.81 12.65
CA LEU A 252 -8.47 1.47 12.07
C LEU A 252 -7.91 0.39 13.01
N SER A 253 -6.81 0.67 13.71
CA SER A 253 -6.18 -0.29 14.65
C SER A 253 -7.05 -0.61 15.85
N GLY A 254 -8.05 0.21 16.17
CA GLY A 254 -9.11 -0.11 17.13
C GLY A 254 -10.14 -1.14 16.63
N THR A 255 -10.11 -1.48 15.34
CA THR A 255 -11.06 -2.41 14.73
C THR A 255 -10.58 -3.85 14.87
N ARG A 256 -11.46 -4.74 15.35
CA ARG A 256 -11.12 -6.16 15.45
C ARG A 256 -10.81 -6.76 14.07
N GLY A 257 -9.70 -7.48 13.97
CA GLY A 257 -9.25 -8.11 12.72
C GLY A 257 -8.44 -7.17 11.82
N PHE A 258 -7.99 -6.03 12.34
CA PHE A 258 -7.09 -5.13 11.65
C PHE A 258 -5.75 -5.00 12.43
N ALA A 259 -4.66 -5.03 11.69
CA ALA A 259 -3.33 -4.67 12.18
C ALA A 259 -2.61 -3.83 11.12
N CYS A 260 -1.81 -2.87 11.54
CA CYS A 260 -0.96 -2.08 10.64
C CYS A 260 0.50 -2.26 11.02
N VAL A 261 1.34 -2.49 10.02
CA VAL A 261 2.79 -2.61 10.15
C VAL A 261 3.43 -1.59 9.23
N THR A 262 4.37 -0.82 9.77
CA THR A 262 5.15 0.17 9.02
C THR A 262 6.63 0.07 9.42
N GLY A 263 7.52 0.45 8.51
CA GLY A 263 8.95 0.51 8.79
C GLY A 263 9.30 1.63 9.77
N ALA A 264 10.40 1.47 10.49
CA ALA A 264 10.92 2.48 11.42
C ALA A 264 11.77 3.57 10.74
N GLY A 265 12.04 3.43 9.43
CA GLY A 265 12.89 4.31 8.63
C GLY A 265 14.30 3.76 8.43
N ASN A 266 14.98 4.27 7.41
CA ASN A 266 16.33 3.86 7.00
C ASN A 266 17.42 4.88 7.38
N GLU A 267 17.03 5.98 8.03
CA GLU A 267 17.86 7.16 8.22
C GLU A 267 18.66 7.12 9.53
N SER A 268 18.84 5.96 10.16
CA SER A 268 19.56 5.82 11.47
C SER A 268 20.96 6.45 11.46
N GLY A 269 21.64 6.48 10.30
CA GLY A 269 22.96 7.08 10.13
C GLY A 269 22.96 8.60 9.92
N PHE A 270 21.81 9.23 9.65
CA PHE A 270 21.73 10.63 9.23
C PHE A 270 21.46 11.63 10.36
N ARG A 271 21.33 11.15 11.61
CA ARG A 271 21.09 12.00 12.80
C ARG A 271 19.89 12.94 12.67
N HIS A 272 18.79 12.46 12.08
CA HIS A 272 17.55 13.23 11.91
C HIS A 272 16.76 13.44 13.21
N HIS A 273 17.18 12.82 14.31
CA HIS A 273 16.54 12.94 15.61
C HIS A 273 17.41 13.75 16.57
N TYR A 274 16.78 14.75 17.20
CA TYR A 274 17.36 15.53 18.28
C TYR A 274 16.49 15.41 19.51
N LEU A 275 17.10 15.01 20.63
CA LEU A 275 16.48 15.04 21.94
C LEU A 275 17.00 16.29 22.64
N GLY A 276 16.17 17.32 22.75
CA GLY A 276 16.48 18.57 23.43
C GLY A 276 15.99 18.59 24.87
#